data_d327a5554999f3d9836486ba1d6b8d7f
#
_entry.id   d327a5554999f3d9836486ba1d6b8d7f
#
_cell.length_a   1.000
_cell.length_b   1.000
_cell.length_c   1.000
_cell.angle_alpha   90.00
_cell.angle_beta   90.00
_cell.angle_gamma   90.00
#
_symmetry.space_group_name_H-M   'P 1'
#
loop_
_entity.id
_entity.type
_entity.pdbx_description
1 polymer ?
#
loop_
_entity_poly.entity_id
_entity_poly.type
_entity_poly.pdbx_seq_one_letter_code
_entity_poly.pdbx_strand_id
1 'polypeptide(L)'
;MSPATGQGRPRETSRRLFFALWPDAVAREALARAIEHCVPRDGARPQRPDQWHVTLQFLGDVPDARLPEVRAAGAEAAAAGEACAFDLDRLEHWPRPEVLCLSASTVPTVLVAMVERLRAGLRSRGFEPDGRAWKAHATLARDVVRAPPPPDTLTPVRFQARRIALVQSVTDRSGARYVELDGWDLAT
;
A
#
# COMPACT_ATOMS: atom_id res chain seq x y z
N MET A 1 -25.10 -7.68 -51.16
CA MET A 1 -23.88 -7.30 -50.43
C MET A 1 -24.28 -6.66 -49.11
N SER A 2 -24.29 -7.45 -48.05
CA SER A 2 -24.62 -6.93 -46.69
C SER A 2 -23.33 -6.47 -46.00
N PRO A 3 -23.31 -5.31 -45.30
CA PRO A 3 -22.17 -4.89 -44.55
C PRO A 3 -22.11 -5.70 -43.24
N ALA A 4 -20.96 -6.31 -42.99
CA ALA A 4 -20.65 -6.97 -41.71
C ALA A 4 -20.56 -5.92 -40.62
N THR A 5 -21.51 -5.98 -39.67
CA THR A 5 -21.50 -5.18 -38.45
C THR A 5 -20.35 -5.66 -37.55
N GLY A 6 -19.28 -4.93 -37.55
CA GLY A 6 -18.16 -5.15 -36.61
C GLY A 6 -18.67 -4.90 -35.19
N GLN A 7 -18.98 -5.95 -34.45
CA GLN A 7 -19.20 -5.88 -33.00
C GLN A 7 -17.86 -5.55 -32.35
N GLY A 8 -17.70 -4.28 -31.94
CA GLY A 8 -16.58 -3.85 -31.09
C GLY A 8 -16.58 -4.68 -29.82
N ARG A 9 -15.48 -5.40 -29.55
CA ARG A 9 -15.25 -6.07 -28.27
C ARG A 9 -15.49 -5.07 -27.15
N PRO A 10 -16.26 -5.43 -26.10
CA PRO A 10 -16.41 -4.59 -24.93
C PRO A 10 -15.00 -4.21 -24.42
N ARG A 11 -14.75 -2.93 -24.15
CA ARG A 11 -13.51 -2.52 -23.50
C ARG A 11 -13.47 -3.24 -22.14
N GLU A 12 -12.50 -4.11 -21.98
CA GLU A 12 -12.24 -4.80 -20.73
C GLU A 12 -11.91 -3.71 -19.69
N THR A 13 -12.76 -3.59 -18.66
CA THR A 13 -12.54 -2.66 -17.57
C THR A 13 -11.43 -3.19 -16.66
N SER A 14 -10.50 -2.32 -16.27
CA SER A 14 -9.41 -2.67 -15.36
C SER A 14 -9.37 -1.71 -14.19
N ARG A 15 -8.81 -2.16 -13.08
CA ARG A 15 -8.64 -1.39 -11.83
C ARG A 15 -7.20 -1.42 -11.39
N ARG A 16 -6.70 -0.27 -10.97
CA ARG A 16 -5.38 -0.17 -10.36
C ARG A 16 -5.47 -0.61 -8.90
N LEU A 17 -4.86 -1.74 -8.57
CA LEU A 17 -5.03 -2.42 -7.28
C LEU A 17 -3.72 -2.54 -6.51
N PHE A 18 -3.86 -2.61 -5.18
CA PHE A 18 -2.81 -2.97 -4.25
C PHE A 18 -3.39 -3.56 -2.96
N PHE A 19 -2.58 -4.34 -2.25
CA PHE A 19 -2.87 -4.78 -0.89
C PHE A 19 -2.20 -3.87 0.12
N ALA A 20 -2.89 -3.57 1.22
CA ALA A 20 -2.41 -2.65 2.24
C ALA A 20 -2.83 -3.01 3.66
N LEU A 21 -2.13 -2.43 4.63
CA LEU A 21 -2.57 -2.27 6.02
C LEU A 21 -2.98 -0.82 6.23
N TRP A 22 -4.15 -0.61 6.82
CA TRP A 22 -4.59 0.72 7.24
C TRP A 22 -4.12 1.02 8.67
N PRO A 23 -3.74 2.28 8.97
CA PRO A 23 -3.45 2.70 10.32
C PRO A 23 -4.74 2.74 11.16
N ASP A 24 -4.65 2.31 12.41
CA ASP A 24 -5.68 2.58 13.42
C ASP A 24 -5.67 4.07 13.85
N ALA A 25 -6.54 4.44 14.78
CA ALA A 25 -6.65 5.83 15.24
C ALA A 25 -5.34 6.34 15.86
N VAL A 26 -4.67 5.51 16.67
CA VAL A 26 -3.41 5.87 17.34
C VAL A 26 -2.30 6.07 16.33
N ALA A 27 -2.15 5.17 15.36
CA ALA A 27 -1.18 5.30 14.29
C ALA A 27 -1.47 6.52 13.40
N ARG A 28 -2.75 6.84 13.14
CA ARG A 28 -3.13 8.05 12.37
C ARG A 28 -2.69 9.33 13.07
N GLU A 29 -2.92 9.46 14.36
CA GLU A 29 -2.47 10.62 15.14
C GLU A 29 -0.94 10.73 15.14
N ALA A 30 -0.23 9.61 15.29
CA ALA A 30 1.22 9.60 15.25
C ALA A 30 1.77 9.96 13.87
N LEU A 31 1.15 9.48 12.78
CA LEU A 31 1.50 9.87 11.40
C LEU A 31 1.24 11.37 11.15
N ALA A 32 0.14 11.92 11.66
CA ALA A 32 -0.14 13.36 11.55
C ALA A 32 0.98 14.19 12.19
N ARG A 33 1.40 13.83 13.40
CA ARG A 33 2.52 14.49 14.10
C ARG A 33 3.83 14.33 13.32
N ALA A 34 4.12 13.15 12.79
CA ALA A 34 5.32 12.92 12.00
C ALA A 34 5.35 13.78 10.73
N ILE A 35 4.21 13.95 10.05
CA ILE A 35 4.10 14.83 8.88
C ILE A 35 4.37 16.28 9.27
N GLU A 36 3.77 16.75 10.35
CA GLU A 36 3.94 18.13 10.84
C GLU A 36 5.41 18.45 11.16
N HIS A 37 6.15 17.48 11.72
CA HIS A 37 7.52 17.68 12.18
C HIS A 37 8.60 17.36 11.13
N CYS A 38 8.32 16.41 10.21
CA CYS A 38 9.35 15.88 9.32
C CYS A 38 9.19 16.33 7.87
N VAL A 39 7.99 16.75 7.44
CA VAL A 39 7.76 17.11 6.03
C VAL A 39 8.16 18.56 5.78
N PRO A 40 9.06 18.82 4.79
CA PRO A 40 9.39 20.18 4.39
C PRO A 40 8.14 20.96 3.95
N ARG A 41 8.09 22.25 4.29
CA ARG A 41 6.96 23.11 3.90
C ARG A 41 7.07 23.59 2.46
N ASP A 42 8.27 23.60 1.89
CA ASP A 42 8.54 24.13 0.57
C ASP A 42 8.54 23.00 -0.49
N GLY A 43 7.57 23.03 -1.38
CA GLY A 43 7.48 22.15 -2.55
C GLY A 43 7.01 20.72 -2.28
N ALA A 44 7.13 20.22 -1.07
CA ALA A 44 6.67 18.88 -0.72
C ALA A 44 5.13 18.83 -0.67
N ARG A 45 4.57 17.69 -1.07
CA ARG A 45 3.14 17.42 -0.99
C ARG A 45 2.84 16.35 0.07
N PRO A 46 2.39 16.76 1.28
CA PRO A 46 2.03 15.82 2.34
C PRO A 46 0.93 14.86 1.91
N GLN A 47 1.02 13.61 2.34
CA GLN A 47 -0.04 12.62 2.15
C GLN A 47 -1.25 12.98 3.02
N ARG A 48 -2.44 12.90 2.44
CA ARG A 48 -3.69 13.12 3.17
C ARG A 48 -4.00 11.96 4.11
N PRO A 49 -4.74 12.20 5.22
CA PRO A 49 -5.08 11.16 6.20
C PRO A 49 -5.81 9.94 5.62
N ASP A 50 -6.61 10.15 4.56
CA ASP A 50 -7.31 9.09 3.84
C ASP A 50 -6.41 8.24 2.92
N GLN A 51 -5.14 8.63 2.79
CA GLN A 51 -4.15 7.95 1.96
C GLN A 51 -3.05 7.24 2.77
N TRP A 52 -3.03 7.38 4.09
CA TRP A 52 -2.01 6.75 4.92
C TRP A 52 -2.21 5.24 4.98
N HIS A 53 -1.20 4.48 4.63
CA HIS A 53 -1.21 3.03 4.63
C HIS A 53 0.21 2.47 4.57
N VAL A 54 0.34 1.19 4.88
CA VAL A 54 1.53 0.40 4.53
C VAL A 54 1.17 -0.52 3.38
N THR A 55 1.80 -0.35 2.22
CA THR A 55 1.58 -1.23 1.07
C THR A 55 2.22 -2.60 1.33
N LEU A 56 1.44 -3.66 1.14
CA LEU A 56 1.93 -5.04 1.20
C LEU A 56 2.38 -5.53 -0.19
N GLN A 57 1.55 -5.31 -1.20
CA GLN A 57 1.86 -5.67 -2.58
C GLN A 57 1.08 -4.79 -3.57
N PHE A 58 1.78 -4.21 -4.51
CA PHE A 58 1.19 -3.46 -5.61
C PHE A 58 0.94 -4.39 -6.82
N LEU A 59 -0.23 -4.28 -7.45
CA LEU A 59 -0.63 -5.12 -8.58
C LEU A 59 -0.67 -4.37 -9.91
N GLY A 60 -0.81 -3.03 -9.88
CA GLY A 60 -1.07 -2.25 -11.09
C GLY A 60 -2.48 -2.47 -11.63
N ASP A 61 -2.65 -2.37 -12.95
CA ASP A 61 -3.95 -2.50 -13.59
C ASP A 61 -4.34 -3.97 -13.72
N VAL A 62 -5.44 -4.35 -13.09
CA VAL A 62 -5.99 -5.70 -13.05
C VAL A 62 -7.34 -5.71 -13.76
N PRO A 63 -7.55 -6.56 -14.77
CA PRO A 63 -8.87 -6.73 -15.41
C PRO A 63 -9.94 -7.14 -14.40
N ASP A 64 -11.14 -6.59 -14.51
CA ASP A 64 -12.25 -6.89 -13.60
C ASP A 64 -12.60 -8.39 -13.55
N ALA A 65 -12.42 -9.09 -14.65
CA ALA A 65 -12.62 -10.55 -14.74
C ALA A 65 -11.67 -11.34 -13.82
N ARG A 66 -10.51 -10.75 -13.45
CA ARG A 66 -9.49 -11.37 -12.59
C ARG A 66 -9.60 -11.01 -11.12
N LEU A 67 -10.54 -10.14 -10.73
CA LEU A 67 -10.76 -9.77 -9.32
C LEU A 67 -10.99 -10.97 -8.38
N PRO A 68 -11.74 -12.02 -8.76
CA PRO A 68 -11.92 -13.21 -7.92
C PRO A 68 -10.59 -13.88 -7.54
N GLU A 69 -9.65 -13.96 -8.49
CA GLU A 69 -8.32 -14.55 -8.26
C GLU A 69 -7.48 -13.72 -7.27
N VAL A 70 -7.53 -12.39 -7.40
CA VAL A 70 -6.86 -11.47 -6.47
C VAL A 70 -7.45 -11.59 -5.06
N ARG A 71 -8.78 -11.64 -4.95
CA ARG A 71 -9.49 -11.84 -3.68
C ARG A 71 -9.11 -13.16 -3.01
N ALA A 72 -9.07 -14.24 -3.78
CA ALA A 72 -8.67 -15.55 -3.27
C ALA A 72 -7.24 -15.52 -2.70
N ALA A 73 -6.29 -14.89 -3.40
CA ALA A 73 -4.92 -14.76 -2.91
C ALA A 73 -4.86 -13.95 -1.59
N GLY A 74 -5.65 -12.88 -1.47
CA GLY A 74 -5.76 -12.10 -0.23
C GLY A 74 -6.34 -12.89 0.93
N ALA A 75 -7.44 -13.60 0.70
CA ALA A 75 -8.09 -14.45 1.71
C ALA A 75 -7.17 -15.57 2.21
N GLU A 76 -6.47 -16.27 1.30
CA GLU A 76 -5.52 -17.33 1.65
C GLU A 76 -4.32 -16.80 2.46
N ALA A 77 -3.80 -15.64 2.09
CA ALA A 77 -2.70 -15.01 2.83
C ALA A 77 -3.14 -14.59 4.24
N ALA A 78 -4.33 -14.04 4.37
CA ALA A 78 -4.88 -13.62 5.66
C ALA A 78 -5.22 -14.81 6.58
N ALA A 79 -5.84 -15.86 6.03
CA ALA A 79 -6.21 -17.06 6.80
C ALA A 79 -5.00 -17.76 7.43
N ALA A 80 -3.82 -17.58 6.85
CA ALA A 80 -2.57 -18.12 7.37
C ALA A 80 -1.66 -17.04 8.00
N GLY A 81 -2.17 -15.82 8.16
CA GLY A 81 -1.49 -14.69 8.76
C GLY A 81 -1.90 -14.50 10.22
N GLU A 82 -0.99 -13.95 11.01
CA GLU A 82 -1.21 -13.62 12.42
C GLU A 82 -1.16 -12.11 12.63
N ALA A 83 -2.04 -11.61 13.50
CA ALA A 83 -2.02 -10.21 13.90
C ALA A 83 -0.72 -9.90 14.65
N CYS A 84 -0.11 -8.78 14.30
CA CYS A 84 1.13 -8.36 14.94
C CYS A 84 1.24 -6.84 14.96
N ALA A 85 2.25 -6.34 15.66
CA ALA A 85 2.56 -4.93 15.70
C ALA A 85 4.03 -4.68 15.39
N PHE A 86 4.33 -3.55 14.75
CA PHE A 86 5.69 -3.11 14.44
C PHE A 86 5.78 -1.59 14.53
N ASP A 87 6.99 -1.08 14.58
CA ASP A 87 7.23 0.35 14.68
C ASP A 87 7.83 0.88 13.38
N LEU A 88 7.25 1.97 12.85
CA LEU A 88 7.86 2.77 11.81
C LEU A 88 8.76 3.80 12.51
N ASP A 89 10.05 3.50 12.58
CA ASP A 89 11.04 4.16 13.44
C ASP A 89 12.18 4.82 12.68
N ARG A 90 12.14 4.81 11.34
CA ARG A 90 13.15 5.44 10.49
C ARG A 90 12.53 6.41 9.50
N LEU A 91 13.02 7.65 9.50
CA LEU A 91 12.73 8.60 8.44
C LEU A 91 13.65 8.32 7.25
N GLU A 92 13.06 8.08 6.08
CA GLU A 92 13.81 7.83 4.86
C GLU A 92 13.35 8.74 3.73
N HIS A 93 14.32 9.27 3.00
CA HIS A 93 14.09 9.95 1.74
C HIS A 93 14.50 9.04 0.58
N TRP A 94 13.58 8.81 -0.33
CA TRP A 94 13.84 8.07 -1.56
C TRP A 94 13.88 9.06 -2.73
N PRO A 95 15.07 9.38 -3.24
CA PRO A 95 15.23 10.44 -4.26
C PRO A 95 14.57 10.09 -5.59
N ARG A 96 14.29 8.81 -5.83
CA ARG A 96 13.47 8.30 -6.93
C ARG A 96 12.50 7.29 -6.32
N PRO A 97 11.23 7.64 -6.15
CA PRO A 97 10.38 8.68 -6.79
C PRO A 97 10.13 9.97 -5.97
N GLU A 98 11.11 10.55 -5.30
CA GLU A 98 10.99 11.80 -4.52
C GLU A 98 9.98 11.68 -3.35
N VAL A 99 10.11 10.62 -2.58
CA VAL A 99 9.21 10.29 -1.49
C VAL A 99 9.93 10.40 -0.15
N LEU A 100 9.27 11.02 0.82
CA LEU A 100 9.62 10.93 2.23
C LEU A 100 8.68 9.93 2.91
N CYS A 101 9.25 8.99 3.64
CA CYS A 101 8.45 7.95 4.31
C CYS A 101 9.02 7.62 5.69
N LEU A 102 8.17 7.06 6.55
CA LEU A 102 8.60 6.31 7.72
C LEU A 102 8.68 4.83 7.36
N SER A 103 9.79 4.18 7.70
CA SER A 103 9.99 2.74 7.52
C SER A 103 10.28 2.04 8.83
N ALA A 104 10.04 0.74 8.86
CA ALA A 104 10.38 -0.10 10.00
C ALA A 104 11.83 -0.59 9.89
N SER A 105 12.61 -0.44 10.98
CA SER A 105 13.94 -1.05 11.10
C SER A 105 13.86 -2.55 11.32
N THR A 106 12.81 -3.01 11.97
CA THR A 106 12.52 -4.42 12.27
C THR A 106 11.07 -4.73 11.96
N VAL A 107 10.83 -5.81 11.25
CA VAL A 107 9.48 -6.29 10.90
C VAL A 107 9.28 -7.69 11.47
N PRO A 108 8.14 -7.98 12.13
CA PRO A 108 7.83 -9.33 12.61
C PRO A 108 7.89 -10.35 11.48
N THR A 109 8.50 -11.50 11.76
CA THR A 109 8.66 -12.60 10.78
C THR A 109 7.31 -13.12 10.26
N VAL A 110 6.28 -13.12 11.11
CA VAL A 110 4.90 -13.49 10.73
C VAL A 110 4.33 -12.57 9.66
N LEU A 111 4.62 -11.28 9.72
CA LEU A 111 4.17 -10.31 8.72
C LEU A 111 4.94 -10.48 7.40
N VAL A 112 6.25 -10.70 7.46
CA VAL A 112 7.06 -10.99 6.27
C VAL A 112 6.57 -12.28 5.60
N ALA A 113 6.33 -13.35 6.38
CA ALA A 113 5.82 -14.62 5.88
C ALA A 113 4.44 -14.47 5.22
N MET A 114 3.56 -13.65 5.78
CA MET A 114 2.24 -13.35 5.20
C MET A 114 2.39 -12.65 3.84
N VAL A 115 3.27 -11.64 3.73
CA VAL A 115 3.52 -10.95 2.46
C VAL A 115 4.07 -11.90 1.41
N GLU A 116 5.02 -12.78 1.76
CA GLU A 116 5.55 -13.76 0.82
C GLU A 116 4.49 -14.80 0.40
N ARG A 117 3.60 -15.19 1.29
CA ARG A 117 2.44 -16.04 0.97
C ARG A 117 1.49 -15.36 -0.01
N LEU A 118 1.16 -14.08 0.24
CA LEU A 118 0.36 -13.28 -0.68
C LEU A 118 1.00 -13.24 -2.09
N ARG A 119 2.30 -12.99 -2.15
CA ARG A 119 3.06 -12.98 -3.41
C ARG A 119 3.06 -14.34 -4.10
N ALA A 120 3.23 -15.42 -3.35
CA ALA A 120 3.18 -16.79 -3.90
C ALA A 120 1.79 -17.12 -4.45
N GLY A 121 0.72 -16.78 -3.73
CA GLY A 121 -0.66 -16.95 -4.17
C GLY A 121 -1.01 -16.14 -5.42
N LEU A 122 -0.44 -14.95 -5.56
CA LEU A 122 -0.58 -14.15 -6.78
C LEU A 122 0.19 -14.76 -7.95
N ARG A 123 1.44 -15.20 -7.74
CA ARG A 123 2.24 -15.85 -8.80
C ARG A 123 1.59 -17.13 -9.32
N SER A 124 1.05 -17.97 -8.43
CA SER A 124 0.35 -19.21 -8.83
C SER A 124 -0.87 -18.95 -9.72
N ARG A 125 -1.39 -17.72 -9.69
CA ARG A 125 -2.51 -17.25 -10.52
C ARG A 125 -2.05 -16.41 -11.72
N GLY A 126 -0.74 -16.40 -12.02
CA GLY A 126 -0.18 -15.71 -13.20
C GLY A 126 -0.11 -14.18 -13.06
N PHE A 127 -0.11 -13.64 -11.83
CA PHE A 127 0.28 -12.26 -11.58
C PHE A 127 1.79 -12.18 -11.39
N GLU A 128 2.37 -11.02 -11.67
CA GLU A 128 3.80 -10.77 -11.48
C GLU A 128 4.02 -9.75 -10.37
N PRO A 129 3.95 -10.16 -9.08
CA PRO A 129 4.25 -9.26 -7.99
C PRO A 129 5.72 -8.84 -8.01
N ASP A 130 5.98 -7.59 -7.57
CA ASP A 130 7.34 -7.05 -7.47
C ASP A 130 8.26 -8.01 -6.70
N GLY A 131 9.37 -8.40 -7.33
CA GLY A 131 10.34 -9.34 -6.74
C GLY A 131 11.32 -8.72 -5.75
N ARG A 132 11.27 -7.40 -5.53
CA ARG A 132 12.14 -6.73 -4.55
C ARG A 132 11.79 -7.15 -3.14
N ALA A 133 12.80 -7.13 -2.25
CA ALA A 133 12.56 -7.33 -0.82
C ALA A 133 11.50 -6.33 -0.32
N TRP A 134 10.48 -6.86 0.34
CA TRP A 134 9.43 -6.02 0.89
C TRP A 134 9.96 -5.20 2.06
N LYS A 135 9.59 -3.92 2.09
CA LYS A 135 9.95 -2.99 3.15
C LYS A 135 8.68 -2.34 3.70
N ALA A 136 8.41 -2.55 4.98
CA ALA A 136 7.29 -1.91 5.65
C ALA A 136 7.55 -0.41 5.75
N HIS A 137 6.70 0.41 5.11
CA HIS A 137 6.81 1.86 5.14
C HIS A 137 5.46 2.54 4.93
N ALA A 138 5.31 3.73 5.50
CA ALA A 138 4.20 4.64 5.22
C ALA A 138 4.73 5.92 4.60
N THR A 139 4.16 6.32 3.48
CA THR A 139 4.53 7.57 2.82
C THR A 139 4.00 8.77 3.62
N LEU A 140 4.87 9.71 3.95
CA LEU A 140 4.53 10.99 4.58
C LEU A 140 4.26 12.09 3.56
N ALA A 141 5.13 12.18 2.54
CA ALA A 141 5.02 13.19 1.48
C ALA A 141 5.59 12.69 0.16
N ARG A 142 5.15 13.31 -0.92
CA ARG A 142 5.69 13.20 -2.28
C ARG A 142 6.27 14.53 -2.72
N ASP A 143 6.95 14.50 -3.87
CA ASP A 143 7.57 15.70 -4.47
C ASP A 143 8.63 16.30 -3.52
N VAL A 144 9.29 15.44 -2.74
CA VAL A 144 10.39 15.81 -1.84
C VAL A 144 11.70 15.68 -2.61
N VAL A 145 12.12 16.78 -3.22
CA VAL A 145 13.32 16.80 -4.10
C VAL A 145 14.61 16.59 -3.30
N ARG A 146 14.69 17.11 -2.08
CA ARG A 146 15.87 17.00 -1.21
C ARG A 146 15.48 16.39 0.12
N ALA A 147 16.35 15.52 0.63
CA ALA A 147 16.19 14.98 1.98
C ALA A 147 16.12 16.13 3.00
N PRO A 148 15.09 16.16 3.87
CA PRO A 148 15.10 17.09 4.99
C PRO A 148 16.23 16.73 5.97
N PRO A 149 16.68 17.66 6.80
CA PRO A 149 17.57 17.32 7.92
C PRO A 149 16.88 16.28 8.82
N PRO A 150 17.61 15.33 9.39
CA PRO A 150 17.04 14.41 10.35
C PRO A 150 16.45 15.19 11.54
N PRO A 151 15.28 14.81 12.04
CA PRO A 151 14.71 15.44 13.22
C PRO A 151 15.59 15.10 14.46
N ASP A 152 15.69 16.02 15.41
CA ASP A 152 16.43 15.79 16.66
C ASP A 152 15.92 14.55 17.42
N THR A 153 14.62 14.33 17.35
CA THR A 153 13.96 13.13 17.88
C THR A 153 12.89 12.66 16.92
N LEU A 154 12.89 11.37 16.62
CA LEU A 154 11.83 10.71 15.87
C LEU A 154 11.03 9.82 16.81
N THR A 155 9.78 10.17 17.06
CA THR A 155 8.88 9.29 17.80
C THR A 155 8.39 8.17 16.85
N PRO A 156 8.65 6.89 17.17
CA PRO A 156 8.18 5.78 16.36
C PRO A 156 6.66 5.76 16.25
N VAL A 157 6.15 5.41 15.07
CA VAL A 157 4.72 5.20 14.85
C VAL A 157 4.42 3.73 15.01
N ARG A 158 3.73 3.37 16.11
CA ARG A 158 3.28 2.01 16.35
C ARG A 158 2.17 1.65 15.38
N PHE A 159 2.36 0.61 14.60
CA PHE A 159 1.44 0.15 13.59
C PHE A 159 0.90 -1.24 13.93
N GLN A 160 -0.44 -1.42 13.86
CA GLN A 160 -1.13 -2.68 14.13
C GLN A 160 -1.50 -3.36 12.82
N ALA A 161 -0.90 -4.51 12.53
CA ALA A 161 -1.30 -5.36 11.43
C ALA A 161 -2.35 -6.36 11.92
N ARG A 162 -3.63 -6.00 11.82
CA ARG A 162 -4.76 -6.84 12.25
C ARG A 162 -5.64 -7.28 11.10
N ARG A 163 -5.57 -6.57 9.97
CA ARG A 163 -6.42 -6.78 8.81
C ARG A 163 -5.68 -6.34 7.56
N ILE A 164 -5.71 -7.15 6.52
CA ILE A 164 -5.24 -6.75 5.19
C ILE A 164 -6.42 -6.27 4.35
N ALA A 165 -6.19 -5.29 3.50
CA ALA A 165 -7.19 -4.72 2.63
C ALA A 165 -6.76 -4.83 1.16
N LEU A 166 -7.71 -5.12 0.27
CA LEU A 166 -7.58 -4.94 -1.17
C LEU A 166 -8.11 -3.57 -1.54
N VAL A 167 -7.27 -2.73 -2.10
CA VAL A 167 -7.55 -1.33 -2.34
C VAL A 167 -7.45 -0.99 -3.82
N GLN A 168 -8.42 -0.25 -4.33
CA GLN A 168 -8.39 0.38 -5.64
C GLN A 168 -7.84 1.80 -5.54
N SER A 169 -6.85 2.13 -6.35
CA SER A 169 -6.40 3.49 -6.58
C SER A 169 -7.16 4.09 -7.76
N VAL A 170 -8.02 5.07 -7.47
CA VAL A 170 -8.74 5.85 -8.48
C VAL A 170 -8.04 7.19 -8.59
N THR A 171 -7.51 7.51 -9.77
CA THR A 171 -6.85 8.80 -10.01
C THR A 171 -7.77 9.69 -10.83
N ASP A 172 -8.05 10.87 -10.31
CA ASP A 172 -8.77 11.93 -11.00
C ASP A 172 -8.00 13.26 -10.96
N ARG A 173 -8.64 14.36 -11.38
CA ARG A 173 -8.02 15.69 -11.39
C ARG A 173 -7.62 16.21 -10.00
N SER A 174 -8.23 15.69 -8.93
CA SER A 174 -7.92 16.04 -7.54
C SER A 174 -6.81 15.19 -6.93
N GLY A 175 -6.31 14.20 -7.67
CA GLY A 175 -5.26 13.26 -7.23
C GLY A 175 -5.75 11.84 -7.05
N ALA A 176 -4.97 11.02 -6.37
CA ALA A 176 -5.33 9.65 -6.07
C ALA A 176 -6.32 9.58 -4.89
N ARG A 177 -7.38 8.78 -5.06
CA ARG A 177 -8.33 8.39 -4.01
C ARG A 177 -8.28 6.87 -3.88
N TYR A 178 -8.28 6.39 -2.64
CA TYR A 178 -8.24 4.96 -2.34
C TYR A 178 -9.61 4.47 -1.90
N VAL A 179 -10.04 3.37 -2.50
CA VAL A 179 -11.32 2.71 -2.21
C VAL A 179 -11.02 1.28 -1.81
N GLU A 180 -11.37 0.91 -0.58
CA GLU A 180 -11.29 -0.48 -0.16
C GLU A 180 -12.36 -1.29 -0.87
N LEU A 181 -11.94 -2.36 -1.56
CA LEU A 181 -12.84 -3.28 -2.27
C LEU A 181 -13.16 -4.51 -1.44
N ASP A 182 -12.22 -4.92 -0.58
CA ASP A 182 -12.35 -6.09 0.27
C ASP A 182 -11.32 -6.05 1.41
N GLY A 183 -11.47 -6.91 2.43
CA GLY A 183 -10.50 -7.01 3.50
C GLY A 183 -10.74 -8.24 4.39
N TRP A 184 -9.65 -8.72 4.99
CA TRP A 184 -9.63 -9.96 5.76
C TRP A 184 -8.87 -9.76 7.06
N ASP A 185 -9.48 -10.16 8.16
CA ASP A 185 -8.86 -10.09 9.48
C ASP A 185 -7.77 -11.17 9.60
N LEU A 186 -6.72 -10.85 10.35
CA LEU A 186 -5.65 -11.76 10.70
C LEU A 186 -5.98 -12.48 12.00
N ALA A 187 -5.50 -13.71 12.17
CA ALA A 187 -5.68 -14.45 13.42
C ALA A 187 -5.03 -13.71 14.60
N THR A 188 -5.66 -13.74 15.76
CA THR A 188 -5.17 -13.13 17.01
C THR A 188 -4.42 -14.15 17.87
#